data_c48e158f3dac1bc3f69cc28acb8f4fe3
#
_entry.id   c48e158f3dac1bc3f69cc28acb8f4fe3
#
_cell.length_a   1.000
_cell.length_b   1.000
_cell.length_c   1.000
_cell.angle_alpha   90.00
_cell.angle_beta   90.00
_cell.angle_gamma   90.00
#
_symmetry.space_group_name_H-M   'P 1'
#
loop_
_entity.id
_entity.type
_entity.pdbx_description
1 polymer ?
#
loop_
_entity_poly.entity_id
_entity_poly.type
_entity_poly.pdbx_seq_one_letter_code
_entity_poly.pdbx_strand_id
1 'polypeptide(L)'
;ATGFGHMHIFSYSRREGTKAADMPGQVEKAIRKERSRQMHVLAARLKKIELEKHLGSHCSVLWEQQVTRENNLWTGYTQHYHKIVSSDSDIRAAEITHVSVDCLSQDGISLVNRAGQKAILSGFRTHYTKKCGPNY
;
A
#
# COMPACT_ATOMS: atom_id res chain seq x y z
N ALA A 1 20.60 0.67 -10.01
CA ALA A 1 19.33 1.40 -10.02
C ALA A 1 18.77 1.40 -8.60
N THR A 2 18.38 2.57 -8.10
CA THR A 2 17.79 2.71 -6.77
C THR A 2 16.33 2.23 -6.85
N GLY A 3 15.96 1.19 -6.12
CA GLY A 3 14.58 0.73 -6.00
C GLY A 3 13.86 1.49 -4.90
N PHE A 4 12.84 2.28 -5.24
CA PHE A 4 11.99 2.96 -4.25
C PHE A 4 10.75 2.12 -3.97
N GLY A 5 10.53 1.74 -2.71
CA GLY A 5 9.31 1.03 -2.28
C GLY A 5 8.09 1.91 -2.15
N HIS A 6 8.29 3.22 -1.98
CA HIS A 6 7.22 4.22 -1.89
C HIS A 6 7.69 5.57 -2.45
N MET A 7 6.81 6.24 -3.19
CA MET A 7 7.10 7.56 -3.78
C MET A 7 5.87 8.46 -3.69
N HIS A 8 6.10 9.71 -3.32
CA HIS A 8 5.13 10.78 -3.45
C HIS A 8 5.43 11.59 -4.71
N ILE A 9 4.50 11.66 -5.64
CA ILE A 9 4.67 12.28 -6.94
C ILE A 9 3.76 13.50 -7.03
N PHE A 10 4.38 14.65 -7.17
CA PHE A 10 3.68 15.92 -7.34
C PHE A 10 4.04 16.54 -8.70
N SER A 11 3.04 16.90 -9.47
CA SER A 11 3.25 17.69 -10.68
C SER A 11 3.72 19.09 -10.31
N TYR A 12 4.68 19.64 -11.07
CA TYR A 12 5.11 21.02 -10.89
C TYR A 12 3.93 21.98 -11.01
N SER A 13 3.81 22.86 -10.05
CA SER A 13 2.88 23.98 -10.05
C SER A 13 3.67 25.28 -9.95
N ARG A 14 3.40 26.19 -10.88
CA ARG A 14 4.05 27.51 -10.90
C ARG A 14 3.69 28.29 -9.64
N ARG A 15 4.69 28.81 -8.94
CA ARG A 15 4.52 29.68 -7.77
C ARG A 15 5.25 30.97 -8.02
N GLU A 16 4.55 32.10 -7.94
CA GLU A 16 5.14 33.42 -8.08
C GLU A 16 6.29 33.63 -7.08
N GLY A 17 7.30 34.40 -7.48
CA GLY A 17 8.48 34.68 -6.67
C GLY A 17 9.50 33.54 -6.59
N THR A 18 9.33 32.46 -7.36
CA THR A 18 10.31 31.36 -7.40
C THR A 18 11.12 31.39 -8.70
N LYS A 19 12.42 31.13 -8.63
CA LYS A 19 13.29 31.01 -9.82
C LYS A 19 12.70 30.05 -10.87
N ALA A 20 12.06 28.97 -10.44
CA ALA A 20 11.45 28.00 -11.35
C ALA A 20 10.26 28.58 -12.13
N ALA A 21 9.54 29.56 -11.58
CA ALA A 21 8.45 30.23 -12.28
C ALA A 21 8.93 31.13 -13.43
N ASP A 22 10.17 31.65 -13.32
CA ASP A 22 10.76 32.58 -14.27
C ASP A 22 11.66 31.88 -15.31
N MET A 23 11.86 30.58 -15.18
CA MET A 23 12.65 29.80 -16.14
C MET A 23 11.97 29.76 -17.52
N PRO A 24 12.74 29.99 -18.62
CA PRO A 24 12.23 29.79 -19.98
C PRO A 24 11.94 28.29 -20.24
N GLY A 25 11.12 28.03 -21.25
CA GLY A 25 10.83 26.64 -21.66
C GLY A 25 9.92 25.89 -20.69
N GLN A 26 8.98 26.59 -20.07
CA GLN A 26 7.95 25.97 -19.22
C GLN A 26 7.25 24.81 -19.95
N VAL A 27 7.17 23.64 -19.29
CA VAL A 27 6.51 22.46 -19.86
C VAL A 27 5.00 22.64 -19.82
N GLU A 28 4.34 22.38 -20.92
CA GLU A 28 2.89 22.46 -21.05
C GLU A 28 2.15 21.55 -20.05
N LYS A 29 0.97 22.00 -19.62
CA LYS A 29 0.14 21.29 -18.63
C LYS A 29 -0.19 19.85 -19.05
N ALA A 30 -0.49 19.64 -20.33
CA ALA A 30 -0.81 18.31 -20.88
C ALA A 30 0.40 17.35 -20.75
N ILE A 31 1.59 17.81 -21.11
CA ILE A 31 2.83 17.03 -21.00
C ILE A 31 3.16 16.72 -19.54
N ARG A 32 3.00 17.70 -18.64
CA ARG A 32 3.21 17.47 -17.19
C ARG A 32 2.25 16.40 -16.65
N LYS A 33 0.97 16.45 -17.04
CA LYS A 33 -0.05 15.46 -16.64
C LYS A 33 0.33 14.07 -17.10
N GLU A 34 0.74 13.92 -18.36
CA GLU A 34 1.14 12.63 -18.92
C GLU A 34 2.40 12.07 -18.22
N ARG A 35 3.42 12.89 -18.01
CA ARG A 35 4.62 12.48 -17.25
C ARG A 35 4.29 12.06 -15.82
N SER A 36 3.40 12.79 -15.15
CA SER A 36 2.93 12.44 -13.82
C SER A 36 2.21 11.08 -13.82
N ARG A 37 1.34 10.82 -14.82
CA ARG A 37 0.67 9.53 -14.98
C ARG A 37 1.67 8.37 -15.14
N GLN A 38 2.68 8.53 -15.99
CA GLN A 38 3.72 7.53 -16.19
C GLN A 38 4.49 7.25 -14.89
N MET A 39 4.82 8.28 -14.13
CA MET A 39 5.49 8.13 -12.83
C MET A 39 4.63 7.40 -11.81
N HIS A 40 3.31 7.66 -11.76
CA HIS A 40 2.40 6.93 -10.88
C HIS A 40 2.30 5.45 -11.24
N VAL A 41 2.27 5.11 -12.53
CA VAL A 41 2.29 3.71 -12.99
C VAL A 41 3.60 3.02 -12.56
N LEU A 42 4.73 3.69 -12.75
CA LEU A 42 6.02 3.17 -12.30
C LEU A 42 6.07 2.99 -10.78
N ALA A 43 5.59 3.98 -10.01
CA ALA A 43 5.54 3.94 -8.56
C ALA A 43 4.70 2.75 -8.06
N ALA A 44 3.53 2.53 -8.65
CA ALA A 44 2.67 1.39 -8.29
C ALA A 44 3.36 0.04 -8.57
N ARG A 45 4.05 -0.07 -9.72
CA ARG A 45 4.82 -1.28 -10.07
C ARG A 45 5.96 -1.53 -9.08
N LEU A 46 6.75 -0.50 -8.76
CA LEU A 46 7.87 -0.63 -7.83
C LEU A 46 7.39 -0.96 -6.41
N LYS A 47 6.31 -0.32 -5.96
CA LYS A 47 5.69 -0.64 -4.67
C LYS A 47 5.29 -2.10 -4.59
N LYS A 48 4.64 -2.62 -5.63
CA LYS A 48 4.23 -4.04 -5.67
C LYS A 48 5.45 -4.97 -5.58
N ILE A 49 6.50 -4.72 -6.37
CA ILE A 49 7.76 -5.50 -6.33
C ILE A 49 8.37 -5.47 -4.92
N GLU A 50 8.33 -4.32 -4.24
CA GLU A 50 8.85 -4.20 -2.87
C GLU A 50 8.03 -5.02 -1.88
N LEU A 51 6.71 -4.91 -1.95
CA LEU A 51 5.82 -5.67 -1.07
C LEU A 51 5.93 -7.18 -1.29
N GLU A 52 6.14 -7.64 -2.52
CA GLU A 52 6.32 -9.06 -2.84
C GLU A 52 7.53 -9.69 -2.14
N LYS A 53 8.58 -8.92 -1.83
CA LYS A 53 9.75 -9.39 -1.08
C LYS A 53 9.44 -9.79 0.36
N HIS A 54 8.34 -9.29 0.90
CA HIS A 54 7.92 -9.55 2.28
C HIS A 54 6.97 -10.73 2.42
N LEU A 55 6.53 -11.34 1.31
CA LEU A 55 5.65 -12.51 1.35
C LEU A 55 6.34 -13.68 2.06
N GLY A 56 5.61 -14.34 2.95
CA GLY A 56 6.12 -15.45 3.77
C GLY A 56 7.02 -15.05 4.93
N SER A 57 7.31 -13.75 5.10
CA SER A 57 8.09 -13.26 6.24
C SER A 57 7.21 -12.95 7.44
N HIS A 58 7.86 -12.75 8.60
CA HIS A 58 7.21 -12.21 9.80
C HIS A 58 7.62 -10.76 9.98
N CYS A 59 6.71 -9.92 10.43
CA CYS A 59 6.97 -8.52 10.68
C CYS A 59 6.29 -8.04 11.98
N SER A 60 6.89 -7.01 12.59
CA SER A 60 6.26 -6.26 13.67
C SER A 60 5.32 -5.24 13.05
N VAL A 61 4.11 -5.15 13.54
CA VAL A 61 3.07 -4.24 13.03
C VAL A 61 2.54 -3.40 14.17
N LEU A 62 2.58 -2.08 13.98
CA LEU A 62 1.83 -1.13 14.79
C LEU A 62 0.43 -1.00 14.19
N TRP A 63 -0.58 -1.40 14.95
CA TRP A 63 -1.98 -1.30 14.54
C TRP A 63 -2.53 0.08 14.89
N GLU A 64 -3.10 0.77 13.88
CA GLU A 64 -3.56 2.14 14.06
C GLU A 64 -5.07 2.24 14.22
N GLN A 65 -5.82 1.61 13.32
CA GLN A 65 -7.27 1.75 13.34
C GLN A 65 -8.01 0.52 12.82
N GLN A 66 -9.20 0.32 13.35
CA GLN A 66 -10.17 -0.62 12.83
C GLN A 66 -10.95 0.00 11.67
N VAL A 67 -10.86 -0.60 10.49
CA VAL A 67 -11.49 -0.10 9.25
C VAL A 67 -12.98 -0.40 9.26
N THR A 68 -13.34 -1.64 9.66
CA THR A 68 -14.72 -2.08 9.80
C THR A 68 -14.88 -2.91 11.06
N ARG A 69 -15.97 -2.66 11.80
CA ARG A 69 -16.31 -3.45 13.00
C ARG A 69 -16.93 -4.78 12.65
N GLU A 70 -17.73 -4.83 11.57
CA GLU A 70 -18.43 -6.04 11.14
C GLU A 70 -17.49 -7.22 10.86
N ASN A 71 -16.35 -6.95 10.27
CA ASN A 71 -15.37 -7.97 9.88
C ASN A 71 -14.08 -7.91 10.71
N ASN A 72 -14.08 -7.11 11.78
CA ASN A 72 -12.90 -6.88 12.61
C ASN A 72 -11.64 -6.58 11.80
N LEU A 73 -11.78 -5.81 10.69
CA LEU A 73 -10.67 -5.49 9.81
C LEU A 73 -9.84 -4.35 10.38
N TRP A 74 -8.59 -4.64 10.65
CA TRP A 74 -7.60 -3.69 11.15
C TRP A 74 -6.61 -3.30 10.08
N THR A 75 -6.09 -2.10 10.19
CA THR A 75 -4.94 -1.64 9.41
C THR A 75 -3.84 -1.11 10.31
N GLY A 76 -2.61 -1.36 9.88
CA GLY A 76 -1.42 -0.91 10.57
C GLY A 76 -0.24 -0.78 9.61
N TYR A 77 0.92 -0.52 10.17
CA TYR A 77 2.18 -0.40 9.42
C TYR A 77 3.25 -1.30 10.01
N THR A 78 3.99 -1.93 9.11
CA THR A 78 5.16 -2.73 9.48
C THR A 78 6.33 -1.82 9.87
N GLN A 79 7.39 -2.41 10.48
CA GLN A 79 8.64 -1.70 10.76
C GLN A 79 9.32 -1.09 9.52
N HIS A 80 8.95 -1.54 8.32
CA HIS A 80 9.42 -0.99 7.04
C HIS A 80 8.43 0.01 6.42
N TYR A 81 7.44 0.44 7.20
CA TYR A 81 6.41 1.38 6.79
C TYR A 81 5.54 0.89 5.63
N HIS A 82 5.33 -0.42 5.56
CA HIS A 82 4.38 -1.01 4.62
C HIS A 82 3.04 -1.18 5.28
N LYS A 83 1.98 -0.73 4.60
CA LYS A 83 0.61 -0.92 5.07
C LYS A 83 0.27 -2.41 5.07
N ILE A 84 -0.32 -2.88 6.16
CA ILE A 84 -0.81 -4.24 6.32
C ILE A 84 -2.24 -4.23 6.84
N VAL A 85 -3.02 -5.24 6.46
CA VAL A 85 -4.37 -5.47 6.95
C VAL A 85 -4.48 -6.86 7.57
N SER A 86 -5.30 -6.99 8.61
CA SER A 86 -5.63 -8.26 9.27
C SER A 86 -7.04 -8.20 9.85
N SER A 87 -7.65 -9.35 10.02
CA SER A 87 -8.93 -9.52 10.71
C SER A 87 -8.82 -10.34 11.99
N ASP A 88 -7.63 -10.42 12.55
CA ASP A 88 -7.40 -11.08 13.82
C ASP A 88 -8.17 -10.39 14.95
N SER A 89 -8.87 -11.20 15.77
CA SER A 89 -9.70 -10.71 16.89
C SER A 89 -8.89 -10.12 18.04
N ASP A 90 -7.62 -10.49 18.13
CA ASP A 90 -6.77 -10.13 19.26
C ASP A 90 -6.06 -8.78 19.07
N ILE A 91 -6.19 -8.17 17.88
CA ILE A 91 -5.60 -6.87 17.58
C ILE A 91 -6.28 -5.74 18.37
N ARG A 92 -5.44 -4.84 18.90
CA ARG A 92 -5.86 -3.62 19.60
C ARG A 92 -5.18 -2.40 18.97
N ALA A 93 -5.84 -1.24 19.03
CA ALA A 93 -5.26 0.03 18.58
C ALA A 93 -4.03 0.40 19.41
N ALA A 94 -3.02 0.99 18.75
CA ALA A 94 -1.74 1.40 19.32
C ALA A 94 -0.91 0.26 19.92
N GLU A 95 -1.22 -0.99 19.57
CA GLU A 95 -0.45 -2.17 19.98
C GLU A 95 0.49 -2.61 18.85
N ILE A 96 1.63 -3.17 19.25
CA ILE A 96 2.60 -3.77 18.33
C ILE A 96 2.52 -5.29 18.48
N THR A 97 2.21 -5.99 17.40
CA THR A 97 2.22 -7.45 17.36
C THR A 97 3.11 -7.99 16.25
N HIS A 98 3.53 -9.24 16.35
CA HIS A 98 4.29 -9.94 15.31
C HIS A 98 3.34 -10.83 14.51
N VAL A 99 3.28 -10.61 13.22
CA VAL A 99 2.38 -11.35 12.33
C VAL A 99 3.10 -11.87 11.10
N SER A 100 2.57 -12.95 10.50
CA SER A 100 3.00 -13.42 9.18
C SER A 100 2.42 -12.55 8.08
N VAL A 101 3.18 -12.41 6.99
CA VAL A 101 2.70 -11.78 5.75
C VAL A 101 2.33 -12.86 4.76
N ASP A 102 1.02 -13.07 4.55
CA ASP A 102 0.55 -14.23 3.81
C ASP A 102 0.34 -13.94 2.31
N CYS A 103 -0.13 -12.74 1.99
CA CYS A 103 -0.32 -12.34 0.60
C CYS A 103 -0.39 -10.82 0.43
N LEU A 104 -0.55 -10.37 -0.82
CA LEU A 104 -0.89 -8.98 -1.13
C LEU A 104 -2.39 -8.79 -1.18
N SER A 105 -2.84 -7.56 -0.90
CA SER A 105 -4.19 -7.12 -1.20
C SER A 105 -4.46 -7.19 -2.72
N GLN A 106 -5.73 -7.27 -3.11
CA GLN A 106 -6.10 -7.41 -4.52
C GLN A 106 -5.60 -6.24 -5.38
N ASP A 107 -5.59 -5.04 -4.83
CA ASP A 107 -5.05 -3.84 -5.48
C ASP A 107 -3.50 -3.82 -5.52
N GLY A 108 -2.84 -4.74 -4.80
CA GLY A 108 -1.38 -4.85 -4.74
C GLY A 108 -0.68 -3.73 -3.98
N ILE A 109 -1.41 -2.97 -3.15
CA ILE A 109 -0.86 -1.81 -2.42
C ILE A 109 -0.67 -2.03 -0.92
N SER A 110 -1.13 -3.17 -0.39
CA SER A 110 -1.02 -3.53 1.02
C SER A 110 -0.62 -4.99 1.19
N LEU A 111 0.04 -5.30 2.31
CA LEU A 111 0.26 -6.65 2.78
C LEU A 111 -1.02 -7.17 3.46
N VAL A 112 -1.18 -8.49 3.54
CA VAL A 112 -2.31 -9.14 4.22
C VAL A 112 -1.79 -10.21 5.15
N ASN A 113 -2.23 -10.16 6.41
CA ASN A 113 -2.15 -11.26 7.35
C ASN A 113 -3.52 -11.96 7.41
N ARG A 114 -3.53 -13.28 7.29
CA ARG A 114 -4.75 -14.11 7.24
C ARG A 114 -5.20 -14.64 8.60
N ALA A 115 -4.53 -14.29 9.68
CA ALA A 115 -5.03 -14.67 11.00
C ALA A 115 -6.45 -14.12 11.16
N GLY A 116 -7.36 -14.93 11.66
CA GLY A 116 -8.78 -14.60 11.81
C GLY A 116 -9.66 -14.77 10.56
N GLN A 117 -9.12 -15.18 9.41
CA GLN A 117 -9.87 -15.29 8.14
C GLN A 117 -11.04 -16.29 8.15
N LYS A 118 -11.19 -17.15 9.17
CA LYS A 118 -12.36 -18.03 9.28
C LYS A 118 -13.71 -17.26 9.28
N ALA A 119 -13.70 -15.99 9.64
CA ALA A 119 -14.88 -15.13 9.69
C ALA A 119 -15.15 -14.33 8.40
N ILE A 120 -14.15 -14.12 7.51
CA ILE A 120 -14.28 -13.24 6.34
C ILE A 120 -14.89 -13.95 5.13
N LEU A 121 -14.82 -15.26 5.04
CA LEU A 121 -15.31 -16.02 3.87
C LEU A 121 -16.83 -15.97 3.65
N SER A 122 -17.60 -15.47 4.62
CA SER A 122 -19.06 -15.36 4.50
C SER A 122 -19.59 -13.97 4.08
N GLY A 123 -18.79 -12.90 4.19
CA GLY A 123 -19.28 -11.52 3.98
C GLY A 123 -18.60 -10.69 2.88
N PHE A 124 -17.35 -10.96 2.52
CA PHE A 124 -16.62 -10.22 1.49
C PHE A 124 -16.45 -11.04 0.21
N ARG A 125 -17.53 -11.14 -0.57
CA ARG A 125 -17.59 -12.01 -1.76
C ARG A 125 -16.88 -11.44 -3.00
N THR A 126 -16.22 -10.25 -2.98
CA THR A 126 -15.80 -9.70 -4.27
C THR A 126 -14.38 -9.12 -4.39
N HIS A 127 -13.63 -8.81 -3.32
CA HIS A 127 -12.41 -8.06 -3.58
C HIS A 127 -11.07 -8.64 -3.08
N TYR A 128 -11.04 -9.61 -2.18
CA TYR A 128 -9.77 -10.09 -1.61
C TYR A 128 -9.36 -11.53 -1.97
N THR A 129 -10.26 -12.35 -2.53
CA THR A 129 -10.05 -13.80 -2.63
C THR A 129 -9.41 -14.30 -3.93
N LYS A 130 -9.30 -13.50 -4.98
CA LYS A 130 -8.92 -14.01 -6.32
C LYS A 130 -7.41 -14.11 -6.61
N LYS A 131 -6.52 -13.51 -5.80
CA LYS A 131 -5.06 -13.59 -6.00
C LYS A 131 -4.29 -14.42 -4.98
N CYS A 132 -4.95 -14.91 -3.97
CA CYS A 132 -4.36 -15.80 -2.97
C CYS A 132 -4.79 -17.27 -3.19
N GLY A 133 -4.81 -17.73 -4.43
CA GLY A 133 -4.97 -19.14 -4.75
C GLY A 133 -3.75 -19.96 -4.32
N PRO A 134 -3.90 -21.28 -4.09
CA PRO A 134 -2.75 -22.12 -3.81
C PRO A 134 -1.80 -22.07 -5.01
N ASN A 135 -0.61 -21.56 -4.80
CA ASN A 135 0.50 -21.81 -5.70
C ASN A 135 1.01 -23.20 -5.35
N TYR A 136 0.81 -24.14 -6.26
CA TYR A 136 1.67 -25.31 -6.41
C TYR A 136 2.85 -24.93 -7.26
#